data_e59a5dbe92afae70e5f28f7ef8b5f813
#
_entry.id   e59a5dbe92afae70e5f28f7ef8b5f813
#
_cell.length_a   1.000
_cell.length_b   1.000
_cell.length_c   1.000
_cell.angle_alpha   90.00
_cell.angle_beta   90.00
_cell.angle_gamma   90.00
#
_symmetry.space_group_name_H-M   'P 1'
#
loop_
_entity.id
_entity.type
_entity.pdbx_description
1 polymer ?
#
loop_
_entity_poly.entity_id
_entity_poly.type
_entity_poly.pdbx_seq_one_letter_code
_entity_poly.pdbx_strand_id
1 'polypeptide(L)'
;MKRASLLPRSRKDNVVIRELDDETLVYDVDRDEAHCLNRTAALVWAQCDGKTTAAQAAHSLAGKLDASVDTDVVWLAVKQLQRFRLVEATAKAPRVSRRDLVLKYAPAALVLLPVIVSITAPTPAQAATCGMPCVSGGCPSGCRCNFSNGTCVPLAA
;
A
#
# COMPACT_ATOMS: atom_id res chain seq x y z
N MET A 1 -13.89 27.89 -16.16
CA MET A 1 -12.52 27.36 -16.00
C MET A 1 -12.55 26.30 -14.89
N LYS A 2 -12.39 24.99 -15.21
CA LYS A 2 -12.25 23.95 -14.20
C LYS A 2 -10.90 24.19 -13.50
N ARG A 3 -10.91 24.46 -12.18
CA ARG A 3 -9.69 24.56 -11.41
C ARG A 3 -8.91 23.25 -11.59
N ALA A 4 -7.67 23.34 -12.05
CA ALA A 4 -6.79 22.17 -12.15
C ALA A 4 -6.69 21.54 -10.76
N SER A 5 -7.10 20.28 -10.64
CA SER A 5 -7.10 19.57 -9.35
C SER A 5 -5.67 19.10 -9.08
N LEU A 6 -5.03 19.69 -8.07
CA LEU A 6 -3.70 19.32 -7.63
C LEU A 6 -3.72 17.97 -6.92
N LEU A 7 -2.66 17.20 -7.08
CA LEU A 7 -2.45 15.98 -6.33
C LEU A 7 -2.13 16.31 -4.86
N PRO A 8 -2.49 15.43 -3.92
CA PRO A 8 -2.10 15.58 -2.52
C PRO A 8 -0.59 15.43 -2.37
N ARG A 9 -0.07 15.79 -1.19
CA ARG A 9 1.33 15.53 -0.86
C ARG A 9 1.52 14.10 -0.36
N SER A 10 2.57 13.41 -0.82
CA SER A 10 2.95 12.10 -0.31
C SER A 10 3.43 12.20 1.15
N ARG A 11 3.00 11.28 2.00
CA ARG A 11 3.51 11.14 3.35
C ARG A 11 4.92 10.53 3.27
N LYS A 12 5.88 11.16 3.94
CA LYS A 12 7.27 10.69 4.05
C LYS A 12 7.70 10.45 5.49
N ASP A 13 6.91 10.95 6.43
CA ASP A 13 7.21 10.81 7.85
C ASP A 13 6.84 9.42 8.34
N ASN A 14 7.74 8.79 9.09
CA ASN A 14 7.60 7.46 9.67
C ASN A 14 7.26 6.35 8.64
N VAL A 15 7.81 6.48 7.44
CA VAL A 15 7.73 5.44 6.41
C VAL A 15 9.12 5.03 5.94
N VAL A 16 9.32 3.73 5.78
CA VAL A 16 10.53 3.16 5.18
C VAL A 16 10.20 2.70 3.77
N ILE A 17 10.97 3.17 2.78
CA ILE A 17 10.73 2.89 1.37
C ILE A 17 11.82 1.95 0.86
N ARG A 18 11.41 0.91 0.15
CA ARG A 18 12.28 -0.01 -0.60
C ARG A 18 11.78 -0.13 -2.02
N GLU A 19 12.61 0.26 -2.96
CA GLU A 19 12.32 0.07 -4.38
C GLU A 19 12.77 -1.33 -4.79
N LEU A 20 11.88 -2.04 -5.47
CA LEU A 20 12.09 -3.33 -6.14
C LEU A 20 11.94 -3.09 -7.63
N ASP A 21 12.30 -4.06 -8.48
CA ASP A 21 12.35 -3.90 -9.93
C ASP A 21 11.02 -3.38 -10.52
N ASP A 22 9.88 -3.95 -10.12
CA ASP A 22 8.55 -3.60 -10.62
C ASP A 22 7.59 -3.09 -9.54
N GLU A 23 8.02 -3.02 -8.29
CA GLU A 23 7.19 -2.68 -7.14
C GLU A 23 7.92 -1.77 -6.17
N THR A 24 7.17 -1.05 -5.37
CA THR A 24 7.73 -0.26 -4.27
C THR A 24 7.08 -0.70 -2.96
N LEU A 25 7.89 -1.16 -2.03
CA LEU A 25 7.46 -1.49 -0.68
C LEU A 25 7.54 -0.24 0.19
N VAL A 26 6.45 0.10 0.82
CA VAL A 26 6.34 1.20 1.79
C VAL A 26 5.91 0.62 3.13
N TYR A 27 6.78 0.68 4.12
CA TYR A 27 6.49 0.24 5.48
C TYR A 27 6.10 1.44 6.35
N ASP A 28 4.89 1.43 6.87
CA ASP A 28 4.37 2.41 7.82
C ASP A 28 4.77 1.98 9.24
N VAL A 29 5.75 2.68 9.81
CA VAL A 29 6.31 2.37 11.14
C VAL A 29 5.30 2.59 12.26
N ASP A 30 4.39 3.58 12.09
CA ASP A 30 3.39 3.90 13.13
C ASP A 30 2.30 2.83 13.25
N ARG A 31 2.10 2.02 12.18
CA ARG A 31 1.00 1.07 12.07
C ARG A 31 1.43 -0.37 11.97
N ASP A 32 2.74 -0.61 11.85
CA ASP A 32 3.30 -1.93 11.54
C ASP A 32 2.66 -2.56 10.27
N GLU A 33 2.38 -1.72 9.26
CA GLU A 33 1.78 -2.14 8.00
C GLU A 33 2.78 -1.97 6.84
N ALA A 34 2.93 -3.02 6.03
CA ALA A 34 3.67 -2.99 4.79
C ALA A 34 2.71 -2.86 3.60
N HIS A 35 2.98 -1.92 2.71
CA HIS A 35 2.20 -1.65 1.50
C HIS A 35 3.06 -1.91 0.28
N CYS A 36 2.66 -2.85 -0.57
CA CYS A 36 3.30 -3.14 -1.83
C CYS A 36 2.56 -2.40 -2.94
N LEU A 37 3.22 -1.41 -3.55
CA LEU A 37 2.70 -0.59 -4.63
C LEU A 37 3.22 -1.15 -5.94
N ASN A 38 2.32 -1.48 -6.88
CA ASN A 38 2.77 -1.80 -8.23
C ASN A 38 3.36 -0.55 -8.91
N ARG A 39 4.04 -0.74 -10.03
CA ARG A 39 4.74 0.32 -10.78
C ARG A 39 3.87 1.56 -11.02
N THR A 40 2.60 1.38 -11.41
CA THR A 40 1.67 2.49 -11.64
C THR A 40 1.37 3.27 -10.35
N ALA A 41 1.06 2.58 -9.26
CA ALA A 41 0.78 3.21 -7.97
C ALA A 41 2.00 3.94 -7.42
N ALA A 42 3.19 3.36 -7.54
CA ALA A 42 4.47 3.95 -7.13
C ALA A 42 4.78 5.23 -7.91
N LEU A 43 4.60 5.21 -9.24
CA LEU A 43 4.83 6.39 -10.09
C LEU A 43 3.84 7.52 -9.76
N VAL A 44 2.56 7.23 -9.49
CA VAL A 44 1.60 8.25 -9.04
C VAL A 44 2.00 8.78 -7.66
N TRP A 45 2.39 7.92 -6.74
CA TRP A 45 2.82 8.32 -5.40
C TRP A 45 4.03 9.27 -5.43
N ALA A 46 4.99 9.00 -6.31
CA ALA A 46 6.14 9.87 -6.54
C ALA A 46 5.77 11.26 -7.09
N GLN A 47 4.65 11.38 -7.83
CA GLN A 47 4.13 12.64 -8.34
C GLN A 47 3.26 13.41 -7.32
N CYS A 48 2.97 12.81 -6.17
CA CYS A 48 2.18 13.44 -5.10
C CYS A 48 3.03 14.43 -4.30
N ASP A 49 3.25 15.63 -4.85
CA ASP A 49 4.07 16.70 -4.26
C ASP A 49 3.23 17.89 -3.75
N GLY A 50 1.92 17.85 -3.92
CA GLY A 50 1.01 18.94 -3.58
C GLY A 50 0.97 20.09 -4.60
N LYS A 51 1.70 19.99 -5.71
CA LYS A 51 1.84 21.04 -6.75
C LYS A 51 1.49 20.52 -8.14
N THR A 52 1.77 19.25 -8.42
CA THR A 52 1.50 18.60 -9.70
C THR A 52 0.01 18.37 -9.90
N THR A 53 -0.50 18.65 -11.11
CA THR A 53 -1.88 18.36 -11.46
C THR A 53 -2.04 16.92 -11.94
N ALA A 54 -3.27 16.37 -11.83
CA ALA A 54 -3.56 15.02 -12.32
C ALA A 54 -3.28 14.87 -13.84
N ALA A 55 -3.47 15.92 -14.63
CA ALA A 55 -3.15 15.89 -16.06
C ALA A 55 -1.64 15.81 -16.32
N GLN A 56 -0.84 16.58 -15.59
CA GLN A 56 0.63 16.52 -15.69
C GLN A 56 1.15 15.14 -15.24
N ALA A 57 0.61 14.59 -14.16
CA ALA A 57 0.96 13.26 -13.71
C ALA A 57 0.61 12.20 -14.75
N ALA A 58 -0.60 12.24 -15.34
CA ALA A 58 -1.02 11.32 -16.39
C ALA A 58 -0.07 11.37 -17.61
N HIS A 59 0.32 12.57 -18.03
CA HIS A 59 1.26 12.76 -19.14
C HIS A 59 2.65 12.17 -18.80
N SER A 60 3.16 12.43 -17.60
CA SER A 60 4.45 11.86 -17.13
C SER A 60 4.41 10.34 -17.05
N LEU A 61 3.30 9.77 -16.56
CA LEU A 61 3.12 8.32 -16.49
C LEU A 61 3.06 7.69 -17.87
N ALA A 62 2.36 8.32 -18.82
CA ALA A 62 2.25 7.83 -20.19
C ALA A 62 3.63 7.61 -20.83
N GLY A 63 4.56 8.56 -20.64
CA GLY A 63 5.93 8.42 -21.12
C GLY A 63 6.76 7.32 -20.41
N LYS A 64 6.50 7.07 -19.12
CA LYS A 64 7.24 6.05 -18.34
C LYS A 64 6.71 4.63 -18.52
N LEU A 65 5.42 4.50 -18.84
CA LEU A 65 4.74 3.21 -19.01
C LEU A 65 4.59 2.82 -20.49
N ASP A 66 5.02 3.71 -21.41
CA ASP A 66 4.83 3.57 -22.86
C ASP A 66 3.37 3.22 -23.22
N ALA A 67 2.44 3.91 -22.57
CA ALA A 67 1.01 3.64 -22.70
C ALA A 67 0.18 4.92 -22.47
N SER A 68 -1.01 4.97 -23.05
CA SER A 68 -1.95 6.07 -22.81
C SER A 68 -2.52 5.98 -21.41
N VAL A 69 -2.24 6.97 -20.56
CA VAL A 69 -2.74 7.05 -19.17
C VAL A 69 -3.69 8.23 -19.05
N ASP A 70 -4.91 7.95 -18.56
CA ASP A 70 -5.93 8.97 -18.30
C ASP A 70 -5.80 9.51 -16.86
N THR A 71 -6.29 10.72 -16.65
CA THR A 71 -6.42 11.34 -15.32
C THR A 71 -7.23 10.49 -14.34
N ASP A 72 -8.17 9.69 -14.84
CA ASP A 72 -9.00 8.79 -14.04
C ASP A 72 -8.16 7.69 -13.38
N VAL A 73 -7.11 7.17 -14.06
CA VAL A 73 -6.15 6.20 -13.50
C VAL A 73 -5.36 6.85 -12.37
N VAL A 74 -4.91 8.09 -12.56
CA VAL A 74 -4.20 8.86 -11.53
C VAL A 74 -5.08 9.04 -10.28
N TRP A 75 -6.33 9.45 -10.47
CA TRP A 75 -7.25 9.64 -9.34
C TRP A 75 -7.62 8.33 -8.64
N LEU A 76 -7.69 7.23 -9.38
CA LEU A 76 -7.89 5.92 -8.79
C LEU A 76 -6.71 5.53 -7.88
N ALA A 77 -5.48 5.79 -8.32
CA ALA A 77 -4.28 5.58 -7.52
C ALA A 77 -4.29 6.46 -6.26
N VAL A 78 -4.56 7.77 -6.42
CA VAL A 78 -4.65 8.70 -5.29
C VAL A 78 -5.69 8.24 -4.27
N LYS A 79 -6.85 7.76 -4.70
CA LYS A 79 -7.89 7.24 -3.82
C LYS A 79 -7.42 6.01 -3.02
N GLN A 80 -6.65 5.12 -3.64
CA GLN A 80 -6.06 3.97 -2.94
C GLN A 80 -4.99 4.43 -1.94
N LEU A 81 -4.08 5.33 -2.38
CA LEU A 81 -3.05 5.90 -1.51
C LEU A 81 -3.66 6.61 -0.29
N GLN A 82 -4.78 7.34 -0.46
CA GLN A 82 -5.52 7.95 0.65
C GLN A 82 -6.11 6.90 1.61
N ARG A 83 -6.66 5.80 1.08
CA ARG A 83 -7.19 4.71 1.90
C ARG A 83 -6.12 4.12 2.82
N PHE A 84 -4.90 3.99 2.31
CA PHE A 84 -3.74 3.48 3.07
C PHE A 84 -2.93 4.59 3.76
N ARG A 85 -3.43 5.84 3.75
CA ARG A 85 -2.81 7.00 4.39
C ARG A 85 -1.36 7.27 3.96
N LEU A 86 -1.02 6.89 2.74
CA LEU A 86 0.28 7.15 2.11
C LEU A 86 0.38 8.56 1.52
N VAL A 87 -0.74 9.31 1.49
CA VAL A 87 -0.82 10.71 1.09
C VAL A 87 -1.69 11.49 2.07
N GLU A 88 -1.45 12.80 2.15
CA GLU A 88 -2.24 13.71 2.98
C GLU A 88 -3.70 13.78 2.50
N ALA A 89 -4.65 13.88 3.43
CA ALA A 89 -6.09 13.79 3.17
C ALA A 89 -6.70 15.05 2.51
N THR A 90 -5.89 15.95 1.94
CA THR A 90 -6.31 17.29 1.49
C THR A 90 -7.00 17.34 0.12
N ALA A 91 -6.84 16.33 -0.70
CA ALA A 91 -7.43 16.34 -2.05
C ALA A 91 -8.77 15.62 -2.09
N LYS A 92 -9.82 16.34 -2.47
CA LYS A 92 -11.13 15.75 -2.77
C LYS A 92 -11.05 15.08 -4.15
N ALA A 93 -10.69 13.79 -4.15
CA ALA A 93 -10.62 13.00 -5.38
C ALA A 93 -12.01 12.94 -6.05
N PRO A 94 -12.10 13.11 -7.36
CA PRO A 94 -13.35 12.90 -8.09
C PRO A 94 -13.82 11.45 -7.93
N ARG A 95 -15.12 11.21 -8.12
CA ARG A 95 -15.68 9.85 -8.05
C ARG A 95 -15.26 9.07 -9.29
N VAL A 96 -14.17 8.33 -9.18
CA VAL A 96 -13.70 7.41 -10.22
C VAL A 96 -14.02 5.98 -9.77
N SER A 97 -14.65 5.21 -10.64
CA SER A 97 -14.99 3.81 -10.42
C SER A 97 -14.04 2.90 -11.21
N ARG A 98 -13.53 1.84 -10.57
CA ARG A 98 -12.73 0.82 -11.28
C ARG A 98 -13.51 0.16 -12.41
N ARG A 99 -14.81 -0.06 -12.21
CA ARG A 99 -15.69 -0.68 -13.21
C ARG A 99 -15.77 0.17 -14.47
N ASP A 100 -15.93 1.49 -14.33
CA ASP A 100 -16.02 2.41 -15.46
C ASP A 100 -14.70 2.46 -16.23
N LEU A 101 -13.56 2.40 -15.54
CA LEU A 101 -12.24 2.31 -16.16
C LEU A 101 -12.05 1.00 -16.94
N VAL A 102 -12.41 -0.15 -16.36
CA VAL A 102 -12.30 -1.44 -17.04
C VAL A 102 -13.17 -1.48 -18.30
N LEU A 103 -14.40 -0.96 -18.22
CA LEU A 103 -15.32 -0.90 -19.36
C LEU A 103 -14.83 0.08 -20.45
N LYS A 104 -14.15 1.16 -20.07
CA LYS A 104 -13.68 2.21 -20.99
C LYS A 104 -12.41 1.81 -21.77
N TYR A 105 -11.52 1.04 -21.14
CA TYR A 105 -10.17 0.83 -21.68
C TYR A 105 -9.88 -0.59 -22.19
N ALA A 106 -10.80 -1.54 -22.11
CA ALA A 106 -10.64 -2.94 -22.55
C ALA A 106 -9.48 -3.72 -21.84
N PRO A 107 -9.27 -5.02 -22.13
CA PRO A 107 -8.37 -5.86 -21.34
C PRO A 107 -6.90 -5.44 -21.31
N ALA A 108 -6.41 -4.71 -22.30
CA ALA A 108 -5.04 -4.18 -22.31
C ALA A 108 -4.75 -3.16 -21.20
N ALA A 109 -5.78 -2.52 -20.66
CA ALA A 109 -5.65 -1.51 -19.60
C ALA A 109 -5.50 -2.10 -18.18
N LEU A 110 -5.70 -3.39 -18.00
CA LEU A 110 -5.58 -4.04 -16.67
C LEU A 110 -4.16 -3.92 -16.10
N VAL A 111 -3.14 -3.90 -16.96
CA VAL A 111 -1.73 -3.74 -16.57
C VAL A 111 -1.45 -2.33 -16.01
N LEU A 112 -2.24 -1.33 -16.42
CA LEU A 112 -2.07 0.07 -16.00
C LEU A 112 -2.85 0.42 -14.74
N LEU A 113 -3.69 -0.49 -14.22
CA LEU A 113 -4.45 -0.21 -13.01
C LEU A 113 -3.52 -0.14 -11.80
N PRO A 114 -3.64 0.91 -10.97
CA PRO A 114 -2.89 0.97 -9.72
C PRO A 114 -3.38 -0.12 -8.77
N VAL A 115 -2.44 -0.86 -8.21
CA VAL A 115 -2.70 -1.90 -7.21
C VAL A 115 -1.82 -1.65 -5.99
N ILE A 116 -2.44 -1.66 -4.82
CA ILE A 116 -1.75 -1.60 -3.55
C ILE A 116 -2.22 -2.80 -2.72
N VAL A 117 -1.28 -3.65 -2.33
CA VAL A 117 -1.50 -4.78 -1.43
C VAL A 117 -0.92 -4.39 -0.08
N SER A 118 -1.69 -4.59 0.99
CA SER A 118 -1.24 -4.30 2.36
C SER A 118 -1.15 -5.57 3.16
N ILE A 119 -0.07 -5.70 3.90
CA ILE A 119 0.21 -6.81 4.81
C ILE A 119 0.48 -6.18 6.18
N THR A 120 -0.28 -6.58 7.17
CA THR A 120 0.01 -6.22 8.57
C THR A 120 1.14 -7.11 9.07
N ALA A 121 2.17 -6.54 9.66
CA ALA A 121 3.21 -7.34 10.30
C ALA A 121 2.58 -8.15 11.44
N PRO A 122 2.87 -9.47 11.52
CA PRO A 122 2.39 -10.26 12.64
C PRO A 122 2.98 -9.70 13.95
N THR A 123 2.15 -9.57 14.96
CA THR A 123 2.66 -9.22 16.29
C THR A 123 3.66 -10.28 16.77
N PRO A 124 4.60 -9.95 17.67
CA PRO A 124 5.51 -10.94 18.22
C PRO A 124 4.80 -12.18 18.78
N ALA A 125 3.59 -12.02 19.33
CA ALA A 125 2.76 -13.13 19.80
C ALA A 125 2.20 -13.98 18.65
N GLN A 126 1.95 -13.40 17.48
CA GLN A 126 1.50 -14.13 16.28
C GLN A 126 2.66 -14.75 15.50
N ALA A 127 3.84 -14.12 15.55
CA ALA A 127 5.06 -14.65 14.96
C ALA A 127 5.65 -15.81 15.79
N ALA A 128 5.33 -15.87 17.09
CA ALA A 128 5.74 -16.98 17.94
C ALA A 128 4.92 -18.22 17.53
N THR A 129 5.61 -19.24 17.00
CA THR A 129 5.03 -20.54 16.69
C THR A 129 4.77 -21.28 18.00
N CYS A 130 3.72 -20.88 18.73
CA CYS A 130 3.24 -21.61 19.88
C CYS A 130 2.52 -22.89 19.41
N GLY A 131 2.46 -23.91 20.22
CA GLY A 131 1.89 -25.22 19.87
C GLY A 131 2.92 -26.34 19.84
N MET A 132 4.20 -26.01 19.99
CA MET A 132 5.26 -27.01 20.17
C MET A 132 5.19 -27.56 21.59
N PRO A 133 5.64 -28.81 21.80
CA PRO A 133 5.75 -29.37 23.17
C PRO A 133 6.73 -28.55 24.03
N CYS A 134 6.40 -28.36 25.29
CA CYS A 134 7.32 -27.73 26.23
C CYS A 134 8.56 -28.62 26.41
N VAL A 135 9.72 -28.15 26.00
CA VAL A 135 11.00 -28.82 26.22
C VAL A 135 11.74 -28.18 27.40
N SER A 136 12.72 -28.86 27.92
CA SER A 136 13.53 -28.42 29.08
C SER A 136 14.22 -27.06 28.90
N GLY A 137 14.26 -26.52 27.69
CA GLY A 137 14.74 -25.16 27.36
C GLY A 137 13.69 -24.05 27.41
N GLY A 138 12.44 -24.35 27.74
CA GLY A 138 11.32 -23.40 27.75
C GLY A 138 10.62 -23.27 26.43
N CYS A 139 9.66 -22.34 26.37
CA CYS A 139 8.93 -21.98 25.13
C CYS A 139 9.63 -20.84 24.41
N PRO A 140 9.41 -20.69 23.07
CA PRO A 140 9.88 -19.54 22.30
C PRO A 140 9.41 -18.21 22.91
N SER A 141 10.13 -17.13 22.62
CA SER A 141 9.74 -15.78 23.04
C SER A 141 8.31 -15.45 22.62
N GLY A 142 7.49 -14.97 23.54
CA GLY A 142 6.07 -14.70 23.31
C GLY A 142 5.13 -15.87 23.63
N CYS A 143 5.64 -17.01 24.04
CA CYS A 143 4.87 -18.18 24.48
C CYS A 143 5.19 -18.55 25.92
N ARG A 144 4.21 -19.19 26.58
CA ARG A 144 4.39 -19.82 27.91
C ARG A 144 4.04 -21.31 27.87
N CYS A 145 4.63 -22.08 28.72
CA CYS A 145 4.29 -23.50 28.84
C CYS A 145 2.93 -23.66 29.54
N ASN A 146 2.01 -24.37 28.88
CA ASN A 146 0.80 -24.85 29.51
C ASN A 146 1.10 -26.27 30.08
N PHE A 147 1.32 -26.33 31.39
CA PHE A 147 1.68 -27.57 32.07
C PHE A 147 0.57 -28.63 32.09
N SER A 148 -0.70 -28.23 31.78
CA SER A 148 -1.81 -29.18 31.75
C SER A 148 -1.76 -30.11 30.54
N ASN A 149 -1.25 -29.64 29.40
CA ASN A 149 -1.18 -30.39 28.15
C ASN A 149 0.25 -30.47 27.57
N GLY A 150 1.23 -29.89 28.26
CA GLY A 150 2.63 -29.92 27.86
C GLY A 150 2.95 -29.14 26.58
N THR A 151 2.13 -28.16 26.19
CA THR A 151 2.33 -27.36 24.95
C THR A 151 2.58 -25.90 25.25
N CYS A 152 3.36 -25.23 24.39
CA CYS A 152 3.55 -23.80 24.42
C CYS A 152 2.30 -23.10 23.91
N VAL A 153 1.77 -22.14 24.68
CA VAL A 153 0.61 -21.31 24.30
C VAL A 153 0.99 -19.84 24.27
N PRO A 154 0.35 -19.00 23.43
CA PRO A 154 0.66 -17.58 23.38
C PRO A 154 0.44 -16.90 24.73
N LEU A 155 1.30 -15.93 25.05
CA LEU A 155 1.04 -15.01 26.15
C LEU A 155 -0.19 -14.18 25.74
N ALA A 156 -1.27 -14.25 26.52
CA ALA A 156 -2.40 -13.35 26.33
C ALA A 156 -1.95 -11.91 26.54
N ALA A 157 -2.35 -11.02 25.59
CA ALA A 157 -2.09 -9.59 25.67
C ALA A 157 -2.92 -8.95 26.79
#